data_cb8cb6c5bcea0a5f59ef0431ad748d35
#
_entry.id   cb8cb6c5bcea0a5f59ef0431ad748d35
#
_cell.length_a   1.000
_cell.length_b   1.000
_cell.length_c   1.000
_cell.angle_alpha   90.00
_cell.angle_beta   90.00
_cell.angle_gamma   90.00
#
_symmetry.space_group_name_H-M   'P 1'
#
loop_
_entity.id
_entity.type
_entity.pdbx_description
1 polymer ?
#
loop_
_entity_poly.entity_id
_entity_poly.type
_entity_poly.pdbx_seq_one_letter_code
_entity_poly.pdbx_strand_id
1 'polypeptide(L)'
;MRPLARLAGRIMALYVRLVAATCRVEGTRPSGDQAILAFWHEYNLVAATAAHRLRRHQHHISFSTQTTRGLVMDTMLAGLDAGSVPLPAEGDRAGAARLTLDMARLGREGASVVVSPDGPLGPYRQAKPGALIVARESGIPLQPWAVAVRPSLRLNGRWDRHIVPLPFCRLRVEQASPIRVGPRERLRPLLERLQASLEEVAARADAGF
;
A
#
# COMPACT_ATOMS: atom_id res chain seq x y z
N MET A 1 -0.22 22.28 16.62
CA MET A 1 0.20 20.94 16.10
C MET A 1 -0.47 20.56 14.78
N ARG A 2 -1.80 20.68 14.60
CA ARG A 2 -2.48 20.36 13.33
C ARG A 2 -1.98 21.10 12.08
N PRO A 3 -1.67 22.43 12.10
CA PRO A 3 -1.16 23.13 10.91
C PRO A 3 0.22 22.65 10.47
N LEU A 4 1.11 22.34 11.41
CA LEU A 4 2.44 21.79 11.11
C LEU A 4 2.34 20.38 10.50
N ALA A 5 1.43 19.52 10.99
CA ALA A 5 1.20 18.21 10.40
C ALA A 5 0.68 18.31 8.96
N ARG A 6 -0.24 19.23 8.70
CA ARG A 6 -0.72 19.49 7.32
C ARG A 6 0.39 20.03 6.42
N LEU A 7 1.23 20.94 6.92
CA LEU A 7 2.38 21.42 6.15
C LEU A 7 3.34 20.27 5.82
N ALA A 8 3.68 19.43 6.80
CA ALA A 8 4.51 18.26 6.58
C ALA A 8 3.92 17.30 5.53
N GLY A 9 2.61 17.05 5.59
CA GLY A 9 1.92 16.22 4.60
C GLY A 9 1.98 16.81 3.19
N ARG A 10 1.82 18.12 3.04
CA ARG A 10 1.96 18.82 1.74
C ARG A 10 3.39 18.72 1.21
N ILE A 11 4.40 18.90 2.07
CA ILE A 11 5.81 18.75 1.69
C ILE A 11 6.08 17.31 1.23
N MET A 12 5.56 16.30 1.94
CA MET A 12 5.67 14.90 1.52
C MET A 12 5.00 14.64 0.18
N ALA A 13 3.81 15.20 -0.07
CA ALA A 13 3.14 15.07 -1.37
C ALA A 13 3.98 15.68 -2.51
N LEU A 14 4.54 16.87 -2.29
CA LEU A 14 5.45 17.50 -3.25
C LEU A 14 6.70 16.67 -3.48
N TYR A 15 7.27 16.11 -2.43
CA TYR A 15 8.41 15.19 -2.53
C TYR A 15 8.08 13.96 -3.38
N VAL A 16 6.96 13.28 -3.11
CA VAL A 16 6.52 12.12 -3.90
C VAL A 16 6.31 12.51 -5.37
N ARG A 17 5.69 13.66 -5.65
CA ARG A 17 5.52 14.18 -7.01
C ARG A 17 6.86 14.43 -7.70
N LEU A 18 7.83 15.04 -7.01
CA LEU A 18 9.17 15.28 -7.53
C LEU A 18 9.89 13.97 -7.87
N VAL A 19 9.87 13.01 -6.95
CA VAL A 19 10.48 11.69 -7.19
C VAL A 19 9.77 10.99 -8.35
N ALA A 20 8.44 10.98 -8.38
CA ALA A 20 7.67 10.38 -9.47
C ALA A 20 7.93 11.03 -10.83
N ALA A 21 8.17 12.34 -10.87
CA ALA A 21 8.50 13.07 -12.11
C ALA A 21 9.90 12.75 -12.63
N THR A 22 10.85 12.48 -11.72
CA THR A 22 12.28 12.27 -12.04
C THR A 22 12.69 10.80 -12.11
N CYS A 23 11.89 9.88 -11.55
CA CYS A 23 12.22 8.47 -11.54
C CYS A 23 12.05 7.80 -12.92
N ARG A 24 12.82 6.74 -13.14
CA ARG A 24 12.62 5.77 -14.24
C ARG A 24 11.92 4.54 -13.69
N VAL A 25 10.85 4.10 -14.36
CA VAL A 25 10.08 2.92 -13.94
C VAL A 25 10.37 1.78 -14.89
N GLU A 26 10.74 0.65 -14.31
CA GLU A 26 11.09 -0.61 -14.99
C GLU A 26 10.22 -1.75 -14.43
N GLY A 27 10.25 -2.92 -15.08
CA GLY A 27 9.55 -4.13 -14.64
C GLY A 27 8.11 -4.22 -15.14
N THR A 28 7.27 -4.89 -14.37
CA THR A 28 5.89 -5.20 -14.76
C THR A 28 5.01 -3.94 -14.72
N ARG A 29 4.37 -3.62 -15.85
CA ARG A 29 3.38 -2.54 -15.85
C ARG A 29 2.06 -3.06 -15.27
N PRO A 30 1.44 -2.32 -14.33
CA PRO A 30 0.10 -2.67 -13.85
C PRO A 30 -0.90 -2.76 -15.01
N SER A 31 -1.76 -3.78 -14.98
CA SER A 31 -2.80 -4.00 -16.01
C SER A 31 -3.79 -2.85 -16.17
N GLY A 32 -3.85 -1.94 -15.23
CA GLY A 32 -4.88 -0.89 -15.19
C GLY A 32 -6.19 -1.35 -14.57
N ASP A 33 -6.37 -2.64 -14.35
CA ASP A 33 -7.58 -3.19 -13.72
C ASP A 33 -7.68 -2.79 -12.24
N GLN A 34 -8.89 -2.70 -11.77
CA GLN A 34 -9.17 -2.49 -10.35
C GLN A 34 -8.65 -3.68 -9.54
N ALA A 35 -7.90 -3.39 -8.48
CA ALA A 35 -7.36 -4.41 -7.60
C ALA A 35 -7.20 -3.90 -6.16
N ILE A 36 -7.12 -4.82 -5.22
CA ILE A 36 -6.59 -4.54 -3.88
C ILE A 36 -5.07 -4.71 -3.97
N LEU A 37 -4.35 -3.60 -3.93
CA LEU A 37 -2.88 -3.61 -4.01
C LEU A 37 -2.31 -3.99 -2.64
N ALA A 38 -1.63 -5.13 -2.56
CA ALA A 38 -1.00 -5.61 -1.34
C ALA A 38 0.52 -5.59 -1.45
N PHE A 39 1.19 -4.93 -0.52
CA PHE A 39 2.65 -4.86 -0.44
C PHE A 39 3.11 -4.65 0.99
N TRP A 40 4.37 -4.97 1.29
CA TRP A 40 4.94 -4.79 2.63
C TRP A 40 5.00 -3.32 3.05
N HIS A 41 4.77 -3.04 4.31
CA HIS A 41 4.70 -1.67 4.86
C HIS A 41 5.96 -0.84 4.59
N GLU A 42 7.12 -1.47 4.48
CA GLU A 42 8.37 -0.80 4.11
C GLU A 42 8.30 -0.06 2.77
N TYR A 43 7.46 -0.51 1.84
CA TYR A 43 7.30 0.06 0.50
C TYR A 43 6.31 1.22 0.42
N ASN A 44 5.63 1.61 1.50
CA ASN A 44 4.52 2.57 1.43
C ASN A 44 4.85 3.83 0.62
N LEU A 45 5.98 4.48 0.87
CA LEU A 45 6.35 5.71 0.15
C LEU A 45 6.79 5.43 -1.29
N VAL A 46 7.49 4.32 -1.50
CA VAL A 46 7.93 3.87 -2.83
C VAL A 46 6.73 3.46 -3.68
N ALA A 47 5.78 2.72 -3.08
CA ALA A 47 4.52 2.32 -3.72
C ALA A 47 3.64 3.52 -4.05
N ALA A 48 3.54 4.51 -3.16
CA ALA A 48 2.83 5.76 -3.44
C ALA A 48 3.46 6.51 -4.63
N THR A 49 4.80 6.53 -4.71
CA THR A 49 5.53 7.12 -5.84
C THR A 49 5.25 6.38 -7.14
N ALA A 50 5.33 5.04 -7.12
CA ALA A 50 5.07 4.21 -8.29
C ALA A 50 3.60 4.29 -8.74
N ALA A 51 2.65 4.25 -7.80
CA ALA A 51 1.23 4.39 -8.08
C ALA A 51 0.90 5.76 -8.69
N HIS A 52 1.41 6.85 -8.11
CA HIS A 52 1.25 8.19 -8.66
C HIS A 52 1.83 8.31 -10.07
N ARG A 53 2.94 7.63 -10.39
CA ARG A 53 3.57 7.65 -11.72
C ARG A 53 2.83 6.81 -12.75
N LEU A 54 2.36 5.62 -12.36
CA LEU A 54 1.85 4.60 -13.27
C LEU A 54 0.33 4.53 -13.36
N ARG A 55 -0.37 4.88 -12.28
CA ARG A 55 -1.82 4.65 -12.11
C ARG A 55 -2.58 5.94 -11.77
N ARG A 56 -2.20 7.06 -12.38
CA ARG A 56 -2.78 8.40 -12.12
C ARG A 56 -4.30 8.48 -12.31
N HIS A 57 -4.87 7.61 -13.15
CA HIS A 57 -6.31 7.61 -13.45
C HIS A 57 -7.13 6.73 -12.50
N GLN A 58 -6.49 6.08 -11.54
CA GLN A 58 -7.17 5.26 -10.55
C GLN A 58 -7.24 5.99 -9.22
N HIS A 59 -8.43 6.02 -8.63
CA HIS A 59 -8.60 6.52 -7.27
C HIS A 59 -8.11 5.47 -6.28
N HIS A 60 -7.04 5.79 -5.56
CA HIS A 60 -6.46 4.91 -4.54
C HIS A 60 -6.97 5.28 -3.15
N ILE A 61 -7.33 4.27 -2.36
CA ILE A 61 -7.74 4.45 -0.96
C ILE A 61 -6.88 3.57 -0.08
N SER A 62 -6.28 4.17 0.94
CA SER A 62 -5.44 3.50 1.93
C SER A 62 -6.00 3.70 3.33
N PHE A 63 -5.25 3.30 4.33
CA PHE A 63 -5.59 3.45 5.74
C PHE A 63 -4.74 4.54 6.38
N SER A 64 -5.31 5.25 7.34
CA SER A 64 -4.58 6.19 8.19
C SER A 64 -4.88 5.99 9.67
N THR A 65 -3.96 6.36 10.53
CA THR A 65 -4.18 6.33 11.98
C THR A 65 -4.81 7.64 12.45
N GLN A 66 -5.61 7.60 13.52
CA GLN A 66 -6.22 8.81 14.12
C GLN A 66 -5.22 9.59 15.01
N THR A 67 -4.02 9.80 14.49
CA THR A 67 -2.90 10.46 15.18
C THR A 67 -2.37 11.63 14.36
N THR A 68 -1.44 12.41 14.93
CA THR A 68 -0.72 13.45 14.18
C THR A 68 -0.01 12.88 12.94
N ARG A 69 0.53 11.65 13.03
CA ARG A 69 1.13 10.95 11.87
C ARG A 69 0.09 10.62 10.82
N GLY A 70 -1.10 10.17 11.24
CA GLY A 70 -2.21 9.93 10.32
C GLY A 70 -2.63 11.20 9.58
N LEU A 71 -2.71 12.35 10.27
CA LEU A 71 -3.01 13.63 9.60
C LEU A 71 -1.95 14.02 8.56
N VAL A 72 -0.67 13.71 8.78
CA VAL A 72 0.39 13.88 7.78
C VAL A 72 0.12 12.99 6.57
N MET A 73 -0.18 11.70 6.79
CA MET A 73 -0.51 10.74 5.73
C MET A 73 -1.75 11.15 4.94
N ASP A 74 -2.84 11.51 5.62
CA ASP A 74 -4.09 11.96 4.98
C ASP A 74 -3.83 13.16 4.06
N THR A 75 -3.06 14.13 4.57
CA THR A 75 -2.73 15.33 3.79
C THR A 75 -1.81 15.00 2.60
N MET A 76 -0.88 14.07 2.77
CA MET A 76 -0.02 13.59 1.68
C MET A 76 -0.85 12.86 0.62
N LEU A 77 -1.70 11.92 1.02
CA LEU A 77 -2.54 11.15 0.11
C LEU A 77 -3.50 12.07 -0.66
N ALA A 78 -4.17 13.01 0.01
CA ALA A 78 -5.01 14.01 -0.65
C ALA A 78 -4.22 14.85 -1.67
N GLY A 79 -2.96 15.19 -1.37
CA GLY A 79 -2.06 15.86 -2.31
C GLY A 79 -1.61 14.99 -3.49
N LEU A 80 -1.89 13.68 -3.48
CA LEU A 80 -1.62 12.71 -4.56
C LEU A 80 -2.91 12.20 -5.23
N ASP A 81 -4.03 12.87 -4.99
CA ASP A 81 -5.36 12.49 -5.48
C ASP A 81 -5.82 11.08 -4.98
N ALA A 82 -5.36 10.72 -3.78
CA ALA A 82 -5.70 9.47 -3.10
C ALA A 82 -6.47 9.75 -1.80
N GLY A 83 -7.35 8.82 -1.43
CA GLY A 83 -8.11 8.88 -0.19
C GLY A 83 -7.50 8.05 0.94
N SER A 84 -8.02 8.27 2.15
CA SER A 84 -7.70 7.45 3.31
C SER A 84 -8.93 7.21 4.17
N VAL A 85 -8.98 6.05 4.83
CA VAL A 85 -10.00 5.69 5.82
C VAL A 85 -9.32 5.50 7.17
N PRO A 86 -9.85 6.09 8.26
CA PRO A 86 -9.22 6.02 9.56
C PRO A 86 -9.26 4.60 10.12
N LEU A 87 -8.12 4.12 10.61
CA LEU A 87 -8.02 2.87 11.36
C LEU A 87 -8.75 2.99 12.70
N PRO A 88 -9.48 1.97 13.13
CA PRO A 88 -10.06 1.92 14.47
C PRO A 88 -8.97 1.84 15.54
N ALA A 89 -9.34 2.10 16.79
CA ALA A 89 -8.45 1.92 17.92
C ALA A 89 -8.01 0.46 18.06
N GLU A 90 -6.83 0.24 18.63
CA GLU A 90 -6.34 -1.12 18.89
C GLU A 90 -7.31 -1.87 19.80
N GLY A 91 -7.66 -3.11 19.44
CA GLY A 91 -8.64 -3.92 20.17
C GLY A 91 -10.10 -3.67 19.81
N ASP A 92 -10.42 -2.63 19.04
CA ASP A 92 -11.78 -2.37 18.55
C ASP A 92 -12.15 -3.32 17.40
N ARG A 93 -12.67 -4.49 17.75
CA ARG A 93 -13.10 -5.51 16.79
C ARG A 93 -14.27 -5.04 15.91
N ALA A 94 -15.23 -4.30 16.48
CA ALA A 94 -16.37 -3.79 15.75
C ALA A 94 -15.95 -2.72 14.73
N GLY A 95 -15.06 -1.82 15.13
CA GLY A 95 -14.45 -0.85 14.22
C GLY A 95 -13.66 -1.51 13.11
N ALA A 96 -12.87 -2.57 13.41
CA ALA A 96 -12.13 -3.32 12.40
C ALA A 96 -13.05 -4.02 11.39
N ALA A 97 -14.17 -4.61 11.83
CA ALA A 97 -15.17 -5.20 10.95
C ALA A 97 -15.83 -4.13 10.07
N ARG A 98 -16.23 -2.99 10.64
CA ARG A 98 -16.81 -1.86 9.90
C ARG A 98 -15.84 -1.34 8.85
N LEU A 99 -14.57 -1.10 9.23
CA LEU A 99 -13.53 -0.67 8.29
C LEU A 99 -13.39 -1.62 7.10
N THR A 100 -13.40 -2.93 7.35
CA THR A 100 -13.32 -3.95 6.29
C THR A 100 -14.48 -3.82 5.31
N LEU A 101 -15.71 -3.63 5.82
CA LEU A 101 -16.91 -3.43 4.99
C LEU A 101 -16.86 -2.11 4.22
N ASP A 102 -16.38 -1.02 4.83
CA ASP A 102 -16.22 0.27 4.17
C ASP A 102 -15.20 0.18 3.03
N MET A 103 -14.06 -0.49 3.24
CA MET A 103 -13.06 -0.71 2.20
C MET A 103 -13.60 -1.59 1.07
N ALA A 104 -14.37 -2.63 1.40
CA ALA A 104 -15.01 -3.48 0.41
C ALA A 104 -16.05 -2.69 -0.41
N ARG A 105 -16.83 -1.82 0.22
CA ARG A 105 -17.80 -0.94 -0.44
C ARG A 105 -17.07 0.03 -1.39
N LEU A 106 -16.08 0.76 -0.92
CA LEU A 106 -15.29 1.70 -1.73
C LEU A 106 -14.63 1.00 -2.92
N GLY A 107 -14.15 -0.22 -2.71
CA GLY A 107 -13.69 -1.07 -3.79
C GLY A 107 -14.77 -1.33 -4.83
N ARG A 108 -15.98 -1.77 -4.44
CA ARG A 108 -17.08 -1.98 -5.39
C ARG A 108 -17.50 -0.70 -6.12
N GLU A 109 -17.30 0.47 -5.52
CA GLU A 109 -17.55 1.79 -6.12
C GLU A 109 -16.44 2.24 -7.09
N GLY A 110 -15.45 1.40 -7.36
CA GLY A 110 -14.40 1.64 -8.37
C GLY A 110 -13.03 2.06 -7.82
N ALA A 111 -12.87 2.21 -6.50
CA ALA A 111 -11.58 2.55 -5.92
C ALA A 111 -10.62 1.35 -5.92
N SER A 112 -9.34 1.61 -6.14
CA SER A 112 -8.26 0.67 -5.87
C SER A 112 -7.85 0.77 -4.40
N VAL A 113 -8.10 -0.30 -3.64
CA VAL A 113 -7.75 -0.36 -2.22
C VAL A 113 -6.28 -0.69 -2.06
N VAL A 114 -5.59 0.03 -1.18
CA VAL A 114 -4.16 -0.18 -0.89
C VAL A 114 -4.01 -0.70 0.53
N VAL A 115 -3.38 -1.85 0.69
CA VAL A 115 -3.21 -2.53 1.97
C VAL A 115 -1.77 -2.97 2.18
N SER A 116 -1.22 -2.70 3.37
CA SER A 116 0.03 -3.31 3.84
C SER A 116 -0.30 -4.43 4.83
N PRO A 117 -0.24 -5.71 4.42
CA PRO A 117 -0.74 -6.82 5.23
C PRO A 117 -0.01 -7.02 6.56
N ASP A 118 1.22 -6.54 6.69
CA ASP A 118 2.01 -6.59 7.93
C ASP A 118 1.79 -5.37 8.86
N GLY A 119 1.03 -4.36 8.41
CA GLY A 119 0.80 -3.14 9.20
C GLY A 119 -0.37 -3.23 10.19
N PRO A 120 -0.58 -2.15 10.97
CA PRO A 120 0.29 -0.98 11.11
C PRO A 120 1.44 -1.16 12.13
N LEU A 121 1.43 -2.25 12.93
CA LEU A 121 2.34 -2.49 14.06
C LEU A 121 3.30 -3.67 13.86
N GLY A 122 3.32 -4.27 12.69
CA GLY A 122 4.13 -5.46 12.41
C GLY A 122 3.52 -6.76 12.94
N PRO A 123 4.28 -7.83 13.01
CA PRO A 123 5.73 -7.95 12.74
C PRO A 123 6.11 -7.71 11.28
N TYR A 124 7.36 -7.28 11.09
CA TYR A 124 7.94 -6.99 9.77
C TYR A 124 7.79 -8.16 8.80
N ARG A 125 7.22 -7.87 7.62
CA ARG A 125 6.96 -8.85 6.54
C ARG A 125 6.19 -10.11 7.01
N GLN A 126 5.23 -9.95 7.90
CA GLN A 126 4.34 -11.04 8.32
C GLN A 126 2.90 -10.70 7.98
N ALA A 127 2.34 -11.38 6.98
CA ALA A 127 1.02 -11.08 6.47
C ALA A 127 -0.10 -11.42 7.48
N LYS A 128 -1.08 -10.53 7.58
CA LYS A 128 -2.31 -10.68 8.36
C LYS A 128 -3.51 -10.84 7.44
N PRO A 129 -4.60 -11.48 7.88
CA PRO A 129 -5.72 -11.85 7.02
C PRO A 129 -6.59 -10.66 6.54
N GLY A 130 -6.39 -9.44 7.06
CA GLY A 130 -7.25 -8.28 6.77
C GLY A 130 -7.43 -7.99 5.27
N ALA A 131 -6.35 -8.04 4.48
CA ALA A 131 -6.41 -7.86 3.04
C ALA A 131 -7.26 -8.91 2.32
N LEU A 132 -7.18 -10.17 2.75
CA LEU A 132 -7.99 -11.28 2.21
C LEU A 132 -9.47 -11.13 2.56
N ILE A 133 -9.77 -10.60 3.76
CA ILE A 133 -11.16 -10.35 4.16
C ILE A 133 -11.75 -9.23 3.28
N VAL A 134 -11.00 -8.14 3.04
CA VAL A 134 -11.45 -7.09 2.11
C VAL A 134 -11.67 -7.66 0.71
N ALA A 135 -10.79 -8.52 0.21
CA ALA A 135 -10.92 -9.17 -1.09
C ALA A 135 -12.17 -10.06 -1.17
N ARG A 136 -12.45 -10.83 -0.13
CA ARG A 136 -13.65 -11.68 -0.04
C ARG A 136 -14.94 -10.85 -0.04
N GLU A 137 -15.00 -9.82 0.78
CA GLU A 137 -16.21 -8.99 0.93
C GLU A 137 -16.47 -8.07 -0.29
N SER A 138 -15.41 -7.67 -1.00
CA SER A 138 -15.54 -6.83 -2.20
C SER A 138 -15.71 -7.63 -3.49
N GLY A 139 -15.22 -8.87 -3.56
CA GLY A 139 -15.10 -9.65 -4.79
C GLY A 139 -13.95 -9.20 -5.70
N ILE A 140 -13.16 -8.20 -5.28
CA ILE A 140 -12.06 -7.65 -6.05
C ILE A 140 -10.79 -8.50 -5.82
N PRO A 141 -10.00 -8.79 -6.87
CA PRO A 141 -8.80 -9.58 -6.70
C PRO A 141 -7.74 -8.82 -5.89
N LEU A 142 -7.03 -9.55 -5.03
CA LEU A 142 -5.86 -9.07 -4.31
C LEU A 142 -4.64 -9.23 -5.19
N GLN A 143 -3.96 -8.14 -5.48
CA GLN A 143 -2.76 -8.08 -6.31
C GLN A 143 -1.51 -7.94 -5.43
N PRO A 144 -0.71 -8.99 -5.22
CA PRO A 144 0.57 -8.86 -4.54
C PRO A 144 1.53 -8.01 -5.40
N TRP A 145 2.19 -7.05 -4.76
CA TRP A 145 2.99 -6.04 -5.42
C TRP A 145 4.26 -5.74 -4.63
N ALA A 146 5.37 -5.50 -5.31
CA ALA A 146 6.59 -4.99 -4.71
C ALA A 146 7.23 -3.93 -5.61
N VAL A 147 7.95 -2.99 -4.99
CA VAL A 147 8.66 -1.94 -5.69
C VAL A 147 10.05 -1.80 -5.09
N ALA A 148 11.07 -2.33 -5.76
CA ALA A 148 12.44 -2.03 -5.42
C ALA A 148 12.85 -0.65 -5.96
N VAL A 149 13.79 0.01 -5.30
CA VAL A 149 14.22 1.36 -5.66
C VAL A 149 15.71 1.58 -5.39
N ARG A 150 16.41 2.20 -6.35
CA ARG A 150 17.81 2.65 -6.20
C ARG A 150 18.04 3.95 -6.96
N PRO A 151 18.75 4.95 -6.35
CA PRO A 151 19.15 5.01 -4.94
C PRO A 151 17.97 5.26 -3.99
N SER A 152 18.11 4.83 -2.73
CA SER A 152 17.15 5.03 -1.67
C SER A 152 17.81 5.08 -0.29
N LEU A 153 17.07 5.61 0.70
CA LEU A 153 17.44 5.55 2.11
C LEU A 153 16.55 4.53 2.82
N ARG A 154 17.11 3.70 3.69
CA ARG A 154 16.37 2.75 4.51
C ARG A 154 16.43 3.18 5.98
N LEU A 155 15.26 3.33 6.59
CA LEU A 155 15.13 3.74 7.99
C LEU A 155 15.13 2.50 8.91
N ASN A 156 16.29 1.91 9.15
CA ASN A 156 16.45 0.64 9.87
C ASN A 156 16.04 0.70 11.35
N GLY A 157 15.96 1.88 11.96
CA GLY A 157 15.49 2.05 13.35
C GLY A 157 13.97 1.93 13.54
N ARG A 158 13.22 1.78 12.45
CA ARG A 158 11.77 1.55 12.46
C ARG A 158 11.48 0.05 12.35
N TRP A 159 10.36 -0.41 12.93
CA TRP A 159 9.93 -1.80 12.83
C TRP A 159 9.71 -2.25 11.37
N ASP A 160 9.23 -1.33 10.52
CA ASP A 160 8.93 -1.55 9.09
C ASP A 160 10.12 -1.33 8.16
N ARG A 161 11.29 -0.92 8.66
CA ARG A 161 12.49 -0.64 7.85
C ARG A 161 12.21 0.22 6.62
N HIS A 162 11.39 1.25 6.81
CA HIS A 162 10.79 2.08 5.76
C HIS A 162 11.79 2.57 4.72
N ILE A 163 11.41 2.49 3.46
CA ILE A 163 12.26 2.88 2.32
C ILE A 163 11.81 4.24 1.79
N VAL A 164 12.76 5.16 1.67
CA VAL A 164 12.56 6.49 1.11
C VAL A 164 13.26 6.55 -0.25
N PRO A 165 12.51 6.65 -1.37
CA PRO A 165 13.11 6.77 -2.70
C PRO A 165 13.77 8.13 -2.86
N LEU A 166 14.91 8.22 -3.54
CA LEU A 166 15.54 9.51 -3.84
C LEU A 166 15.15 10.02 -5.24
N PRO A 167 15.20 11.34 -5.50
CA PRO A 167 15.02 11.87 -6.84
C PRO A 167 15.99 11.21 -7.85
N PHE A 168 15.53 11.07 -9.10
CA PHE A 168 16.25 10.41 -10.21
C PHE A 168 16.51 8.90 -9.99
N CYS A 169 15.80 8.28 -9.05
CA CYS A 169 15.91 6.85 -8.80
C CYS A 169 15.36 6.01 -9.96
N ARG A 170 15.74 4.73 -9.95
CA ARG A 170 15.06 3.69 -10.73
C ARG A 170 14.10 2.95 -9.80
N LEU A 171 12.87 2.80 -10.24
CA LEU A 171 11.82 2.01 -9.58
C LEU A 171 11.59 0.76 -10.40
N ARG A 172 11.76 -0.41 -9.81
CA ARG A 172 11.39 -1.68 -10.43
C ARG A 172 10.15 -2.24 -9.78
N VAL A 173 9.10 -2.36 -10.58
CA VAL A 173 7.78 -2.84 -10.14
C VAL A 173 7.64 -4.31 -10.50
N GLU A 174 7.29 -5.15 -9.54
CA GLU A 174 6.97 -6.57 -9.75
C GLU A 174 5.59 -6.90 -9.18
N GLN A 175 4.91 -7.81 -9.86
CA GLN A 175 3.57 -8.28 -9.47
C GLN A 175 3.53 -9.81 -9.56
N ALA A 176 2.82 -10.44 -8.60
CA ALA A 176 2.45 -11.86 -8.72
C ALA A 176 1.08 -12.00 -9.40
N SER A 177 0.66 -13.22 -9.64
CA SER A 177 -0.70 -13.52 -10.09
C SER A 177 -1.72 -13.04 -9.05
N PRO A 178 -2.85 -12.42 -9.48
CA PRO A 178 -3.89 -11.99 -8.56
C PRO A 178 -4.48 -13.14 -7.75
N ILE A 179 -4.78 -12.90 -6.50
CA ILE A 179 -5.44 -13.85 -5.60
C ILE A 179 -6.92 -13.47 -5.52
N ARG A 180 -7.80 -14.34 -6.00
CA ARG A 180 -9.25 -14.23 -5.81
C ARG A 180 -9.64 -14.98 -4.54
N VAL A 181 -10.58 -14.43 -3.79
CA VAL A 181 -11.04 -15.02 -2.52
C VAL A 181 -12.53 -15.32 -2.65
N GLY A 182 -12.86 -16.60 -2.68
CA GLY A 182 -14.26 -17.05 -2.71
C GLY A 182 -14.98 -16.82 -1.38
N PRO A 183 -16.32 -16.67 -1.39
CA PRO A 183 -17.10 -16.34 -0.18
C PRO A 183 -16.98 -17.35 0.97
N ARG A 184 -16.75 -18.63 0.65
CA ARG A 184 -16.62 -19.73 1.63
C ARG A 184 -15.20 -20.29 1.72
N GLU A 185 -14.24 -19.66 1.07
CA GLU A 185 -12.87 -20.15 1.01
C GLU A 185 -12.15 -19.98 2.35
N ARG A 186 -11.36 -20.97 2.73
CA ARG A 186 -10.59 -20.93 3.98
C ARG A 186 -9.44 -19.95 3.84
N LEU A 187 -9.34 -18.97 4.76
CA LEU A 187 -8.34 -17.91 4.68
C LEU A 187 -6.91 -18.38 4.97
N ARG A 188 -6.71 -19.46 5.74
CA ARG A 188 -5.36 -19.90 6.12
C ARG A 188 -4.49 -20.29 4.93
N PRO A 189 -4.93 -21.15 4.00
CA PRO A 189 -4.13 -21.48 2.81
C PRO A 189 -3.88 -20.25 1.92
N LEU A 190 -4.86 -19.35 1.83
CA LEU A 190 -4.72 -18.10 1.08
C LEU A 190 -3.74 -17.13 1.73
N LEU A 191 -3.67 -17.10 3.06
CA LEU A 191 -2.70 -16.29 3.80
C LEU A 191 -1.27 -16.78 3.56
N GLU A 192 -1.05 -18.09 3.58
CA GLU A 192 0.23 -18.71 3.25
C GLU A 192 0.63 -18.39 1.79
N ARG A 193 -0.32 -18.47 0.85
CA ARG A 193 -0.12 -18.07 -0.54
C ARG A 193 0.20 -16.58 -0.69
N LEU A 194 -0.50 -15.71 0.02
CA LEU A 194 -0.25 -14.27 0.02
C LEU A 194 1.15 -13.95 0.53
N GLN A 195 1.54 -14.57 1.66
CA GLN A 195 2.88 -14.45 2.25
C GLN A 195 3.96 -14.82 1.22
N ALA A 196 3.87 -16.00 0.65
CA ALA A 196 4.83 -16.50 -0.34
C ALA A 196 4.89 -15.61 -1.59
N SER A 197 3.72 -15.16 -2.09
CA SER A 197 3.66 -14.26 -3.26
C SER A 197 4.31 -12.91 -2.99
N LEU A 198 4.13 -12.33 -1.80
CA LEU A 198 4.75 -11.06 -1.43
C LEU A 198 6.27 -11.18 -1.25
N GLU A 199 6.76 -12.29 -0.72
CA GLU A 199 8.19 -12.58 -0.62
C GLU A 199 8.81 -12.78 -1.99
N GLU A 200 8.16 -13.55 -2.87
CA GLU A 200 8.60 -13.78 -4.24
C GLU A 200 8.73 -12.49 -5.04
N VAL A 201 7.67 -11.65 -5.05
CA VAL A 201 7.73 -10.40 -5.81
C VAL A 201 8.75 -9.42 -5.25
N ALA A 202 8.96 -9.40 -3.92
CA ALA A 202 10.01 -8.61 -3.30
C ALA A 202 11.40 -9.06 -3.75
N ALA A 203 11.66 -10.38 -3.75
CA ALA A 203 12.91 -10.95 -4.22
C ALA A 203 13.17 -10.65 -5.70
N ARG A 204 12.15 -10.79 -6.57
CA ARG A 204 12.25 -10.46 -8.00
C ARG A 204 12.52 -8.97 -8.23
N ALA A 205 11.86 -8.10 -7.47
CA ALA A 205 12.08 -6.65 -7.58
C ALA A 205 13.53 -6.29 -7.21
N ASP A 206 14.05 -6.86 -6.12
CA ASP A 206 15.41 -6.61 -5.64
C ASP A 206 16.49 -7.20 -6.58
N ALA A 207 16.24 -8.37 -7.17
CA ALA A 207 17.17 -9.04 -8.10
C ALA A 207 17.36 -8.29 -9.43
N GLY A 208 16.49 -7.35 -9.76
CA GLY A 208 16.55 -6.56 -10.98
C GLY A 208 17.47 -5.34 -10.93
N PHE A 209 18.27 -5.17 -9.85
CA PHE A 209 19.20 -4.04 -9.69
C PHE A 209 20.65 -4.46 -9.59
#